data_7fafa20062b4ba161b6895a8661a7899
#
_entry.id   7fafa20062b4ba161b6895a8661a7899
#
_cell.length_a   1.000
_cell.length_b   1.000
_cell.length_c   1.000
_cell.angle_alpha   90.00
_cell.angle_beta   90.00
_cell.angle_gamma   90.00
#
_symmetry.space_group_name_H-M   'P 1'
#
loop_
_entity.id
_entity.type
_entity.pdbx_description
1 polymer ?
#
loop_
_entity_poly.entity_id
_entity_poly.type
_entity_poly.pdbx_seq_one_letter_code
_entity_poly.pdbx_strand_id
1 'polypeptide(L)'
;MTGMTSNGRRPLLNRRLTEFGTTIFAEMSALALSTDSINLGQGFPDTDGPEEIREAAVRALRDGRGNQYPPGPGVPELRTAIAAHQKHHYGLSYDPDREVLVTAGATEAIAASLLALVEPGDEVIALEPYYDSYAAGIAMAGGTRVPVTLRPHEGRFRLDLDELRDAVTDNTRLLLLNTPHNPTGTVLSREELGEIAKLAVERDLLVVTDEVYEHLVFDDAEHVPLAGFPGMRERTVTIGSAGKTFSFTGWKVGWITSTPDLVTAVRSAKQFLTYVASGPFQYAVAEALALPDTYFEAFRADLRAKRDLLAAGLTAAGFEVFRPAGTYFVTTDIRPLGESDGFAFCRALPERAGVVAIPNAVFYDHREEGAPFVRFAFCKRTEVLEAAARRLRAAR
;
A
#
# COMPACT_ATOMS: atom_id res chain seq x y z
N MET A 1 -13.21 -14.97 -29.40
CA MET A 1 -12.82 -16.38 -29.69
C MET A 1 -12.19 -16.94 -28.41
N THR A 2 -12.85 -17.89 -27.75
CA THR A 2 -12.35 -18.54 -26.52
C THR A 2 -11.14 -19.40 -26.89
N GLY A 3 -9.94 -18.96 -26.50
CA GLY A 3 -8.72 -19.73 -26.73
C GLY A 3 -8.80 -21.10 -26.03
N MET A 4 -8.81 -22.17 -26.80
CA MET A 4 -8.61 -23.52 -26.27
C MET A 4 -7.11 -23.73 -26.01
N THR A 5 -6.79 -24.42 -24.92
CA THR A 5 -5.42 -24.90 -24.66
C THR A 5 -5.04 -25.94 -25.71
N SER A 6 -3.73 -26.22 -25.90
CA SER A 6 -3.21 -27.23 -26.83
C SER A 6 -3.84 -28.62 -26.68
N ASN A 7 -4.50 -28.92 -25.57
CA ASN A 7 -5.22 -30.17 -25.28
C ASN A 7 -6.75 -30.07 -25.43
N GLY A 8 -7.28 -29.05 -26.08
CA GLY A 8 -8.74 -28.89 -26.30
C GLY A 8 -9.57 -28.62 -25.03
N ARG A 9 -8.92 -28.36 -23.90
CA ARG A 9 -9.60 -28.01 -22.65
C ARG A 9 -9.78 -26.51 -22.51
N ARG A 10 -10.85 -26.09 -21.83
CA ARG A 10 -11.03 -24.70 -21.41
C ARG A 10 -9.84 -24.29 -20.50
N PRO A 11 -9.32 -23.05 -20.61
CA PRO A 11 -8.29 -22.55 -19.68
C PRO A 11 -8.72 -22.73 -18.23
N LEU A 12 -7.78 -23.17 -17.38
CA LEU A 12 -8.06 -23.40 -15.94
C LEU A 12 -8.25 -22.09 -15.19
N LEU A 13 -7.47 -21.06 -15.58
CA LEU A 13 -7.53 -19.75 -14.94
C LEU A 13 -8.75 -18.96 -15.45
N ASN A 14 -9.44 -18.29 -14.54
CA ASN A 14 -10.50 -17.34 -14.87
C ASN A 14 -9.94 -16.23 -15.78
N ARG A 15 -10.68 -15.85 -16.82
CA ARG A 15 -10.26 -14.81 -17.77
C ARG A 15 -9.88 -13.47 -17.12
N ARG A 16 -10.53 -13.11 -16.03
CA ARG A 16 -10.23 -11.88 -15.27
C ARG A 16 -8.84 -11.89 -14.64
N LEU A 17 -8.23 -13.06 -14.47
CA LEU A 17 -6.94 -13.23 -13.81
C LEU A 17 -5.82 -13.64 -14.76
N THR A 18 -6.08 -13.73 -16.05
CA THR A 18 -5.07 -14.22 -17.04
C THR A 18 -3.86 -13.32 -17.19
N GLU A 19 -3.98 -12.03 -16.89
CA GLU A 19 -2.86 -11.07 -16.91
C GLU A 19 -2.00 -11.12 -15.63
N PHE A 20 -2.49 -11.76 -14.55
CA PHE A 20 -1.82 -11.83 -13.26
C PHE A 20 -1.15 -13.20 -13.11
N GLY A 21 0.16 -13.24 -13.37
CA GLY A 21 1.01 -14.42 -13.20
C GLY A 21 1.76 -14.44 -11.87
N THR A 22 2.96 -15.06 -11.89
CA THR A 22 3.88 -14.97 -10.74
C THR A 22 4.27 -13.52 -10.50
N THR A 23 4.14 -13.08 -9.25
CA THR A 23 4.48 -11.69 -8.92
C THR A 23 5.97 -11.43 -9.02
N ILE A 24 6.34 -10.22 -9.44
CA ILE A 24 7.74 -9.78 -9.47
C ILE A 24 8.42 -9.92 -8.09
N PHE A 25 7.65 -9.78 -7.02
CA PHE A 25 8.15 -9.95 -5.65
C PHE A 25 8.64 -11.37 -5.38
N ALA A 26 7.95 -12.38 -5.88
CA ALA A 26 8.37 -13.77 -5.75
C ALA A 26 9.64 -14.04 -6.58
N GLU A 27 9.71 -13.54 -7.83
CA GLU A 27 10.88 -13.65 -8.70
C GLU A 27 12.11 -13.01 -8.04
N MET A 28 11.99 -11.76 -7.61
CA MET A 28 13.10 -11.01 -7.02
C MET A 28 13.54 -11.57 -5.66
N SER A 29 12.63 -12.15 -4.87
CA SER A 29 13.00 -12.83 -3.62
C SER A 29 13.76 -14.12 -3.87
N ALA A 30 13.34 -14.92 -4.85
CA ALA A 30 14.06 -16.13 -5.25
C ALA A 30 15.47 -15.77 -5.78
N LEU A 31 15.58 -14.69 -6.55
CA LEU A 31 16.86 -14.20 -7.05
C LEU A 31 17.77 -13.74 -5.91
N ALA A 32 17.24 -13.01 -4.91
CA ALA A 32 18.01 -12.59 -3.73
C ALA A 32 18.59 -13.78 -2.96
N LEU A 33 17.77 -14.83 -2.77
CA LEU A 33 18.22 -16.05 -2.08
C LEU A 33 19.28 -16.81 -2.88
N SER A 34 19.10 -16.96 -4.21
CA SER A 34 20.02 -17.72 -5.06
C SER A 34 21.38 -17.04 -5.24
N THR A 35 21.45 -15.72 -5.08
CA THR A 35 22.66 -14.91 -5.29
C THR A 35 23.28 -14.38 -3.98
N ASP A 36 22.72 -14.72 -2.82
CA ASP A 36 23.10 -14.17 -1.51
C ASP A 36 23.15 -12.64 -1.50
N SER A 37 22.17 -12.03 -2.13
CA SER A 37 22.09 -10.58 -2.32
C SER A 37 21.24 -9.90 -1.24
N ILE A 38 21.59 -8.65 -0.91
CA ILE A 38 20.80 -7.81 -0.01
C ILE A 38 19.47 -7.48 -0.70
N ASN A 39 18.35 -7.90 -0.12
CA ASN A 39 17.02 -7.68 -0.69
C ASN A 39 16.43 -6.34 -0.24
N LEU A 40 16.56 -5.32 -1.08
CA LEU A 40 15.86 -4.03 -0.95
C LEU A 40 14.60 -3.94 -1.83
N GLY A 41 14.21 -5.02 -2.49
CA GLY A 41 12.97 -5.08 -3.29
C GLY A 41 11.73 -5.26 -2.43
N GLN A 42 11.83 -6.02 -1.33
CA GLN A 42 10.70 -6.36 -0.47
C GLN A 42 10.35 -5.26 0.53
N GLY A 43 9.08 -4.84 0.48
CA GLY A 43 8.51 -3.79 1.34
C GLY A 43 8.04 -4.30 2.69
N PHE A 44 8.89 -5.03 3.42
CA PHE A 44 8.67 -5.36 4.82
C PHE A 44 9.98 -5.19 5.62
N PRO A 45 9.87 -4.78 6.90
CA PRO A 45 11.03 -4.64 7.78
C PRO A 45 11.77 -5.96 7.99
N ASP A 46 13.08 -5.89 8.27
CA ASP A 46 13.91 -6.98 8.76
C ASP A 46 14.15 -6.89 10.28
N THR A 47 13.31 -6.09 10.95
CA THR A 47 13.23 -5.93 12.39
C THR A 47 11.83 -6.31 12.87
N ASP A 48 11.74 -6.82 14.08
CA ASP A 48 10.44 -7.02 14.73
C ASP A 48 9.83 -5.69 15.16
N GLY A 49 8.51 -5.70 15.35
CA GLY A 49 7.80 -4.60 15.99
C GLY A 49 8.08 -4.51 17.49
N PRO A 50 7.39 -3.58 18.21
CA PRO A 50 7.60 -3.36 19.64
C PRO A 50 7.43 -4.65 20.46
N GLU A 51 8.38 -4.89 21.39
CA GLU A 51 8.39 -6.07 22.25
C GLU A 51 7.10 -6.19 23.07
N GLU A 52 6.65 -5.08 23.69
CA GLU A 52 5.43 -5.05 24.47
C GLU A 52 4.19 -5.48 23.70
N ILE A 53 4.15 -5.23 22.39
CA ILE A 53 3.05 -5.61 21.50
C ILE A 53 3.15 -7.09 21.12
N ARG A 54 4.36 -7.63 20.92
CA ARG A 54 4.55 -9.08 20.77
C ARG A 54 4.09 -9.82 22.01
N GLU A 55 4.47 -9.34 23.18
CA GLU A 55 4.04 -9.92 24.47
C GLU A 55 2.53 -9.79 24.69
N ALA A 56 1.88 -8.75 24.20
CA ALA A 56 0.41 -8.62 24.22
C ALA A 56 -0.24 -9.75 23.39
N ALA A 57 0.29 -10.10 22.23
CA ALA A 57 -0.20 -11.23 21.46
C ALA A 57 0.01 -12.57 22.19
N VAL A 58 1.18 -12.76 22.81
CA VAL A 58 1.47 -13.95 23.63
C VAL A 58 0.49 -14.06 24.81
N ARG A 59 0.22 -12.94 25.49
CA ARG A 59 -0.80 -12.91 26.59
C ARG A 59 -2.17 -13.33 26.06
N ALA A 60 -2.62 -12.75 24.93
CA ALA A 60 -3.92 -13.08 24.34
C ALA A 60 -4.05 -14.58 24.01
N LEU A 61 -2.98 -15.20 23.49
CA LEU A 61 -2.92 -16.64 23.23
C LEU A 61 -3.03 -17.46 24.52
N ARG A 62 -2.26 -17.11 25.56
CA ARG A 62 -2.25 -17.83 26.86
C ARG A 62 -3.57 -17.70 27.61
N ASP A 63 -4.20 -16.54 27.56
CA ASP A 63 -5.48 -16.25 28.21
C ASP A 63 -6.68 -16.87 27.45
N GLY A 64 -6.43 -17.47 26.30
CA GLY A 64 -7.47 -18.06 25.44
C GLY A 64 -8.30 -17.04 24.67
N ARG A 65 -7.97 -15.73 24.76
CA ARG A 65 -8.67 -14.70 24.02
C ARG A 65 -8.39 -14.84 22.50
N GLY A 66 -9.46 -14.89 21.73
CA GLY A 66 -9.35 -15.02 20.28
C GLY A 66 -8.90 -16.39 19.75
N ASN A 67 -8.83 -17.44 20.59
CA ASN A 67 -8.56 -18.80 20.15
C ASN A 67 -9.77 -19.44 19.44
N GLN A 68 -10.96 -18.89 19.65
CA GLN A 68 -12.15 -19.20 18.87
C GLN A 68 -12.45 -18.03 17.92
N TYR A 69 -13.38 -18.21 17.00
CA TYR A 69 -13.78 -17.15 16.07
C TYR A 69 -14.14 -15.86 16.80
N PRO A 70 -13.45 -14.76 16.52
CA PRO A 70 -13.86 -13.46 17.04
C PRO A 70 -15.15 -12.99 16.35
N PRO A 71 -15.82 -11.92 16.84
CA PRO A 71 -16.95 -11.31 16.16
C PRO A 71 -16.61 -10.92 14.71
N GLY A 72 -17.55 -11.08 13.79
CA GLY A 72 -17.37 -10.79 12.36
C GLY A 72 -16.79 -9.41 12.05
N PRO A 73 -17.23 -8.32 12.72
CA PRO A 73 -16.63 -6.99 12.56
C PRO A 73 -15.23 -6.81 13.19
N GLY A 74 -14.77 -7.76 14.00
CA GLY A 74 -13.58 -7.66 14.82
C GLY A 74 -13.89 -7.53 16.31
N VAL A 75 -12.89 -7.73 17.17
CA VAL A 75 -13.07 -7.62 18.62
C VAL A 75 -13.38 -6.17 19.02
N PRO A 76 -14.26 -5.95 20.02
CA PRO A 76 -14.65 -4.59 20.43
C PRO A 76 -13.46 -3.72 20.84
N GLU A 77 -12.45 -4.32 21.50
CA GLU A 77 -11.24 -3.64 21.95
C GLU A 77 -10.48 -3.00 20.76
N LEU A 78 -10.32 -3.75 19.67
CA LEU A 78 -9.63 -3.22 18.49
C LEU A 78 -10.46 -2.16 17.78
N ARG A 79 -11.77 -2.38 17.62
CA ARG A 79 -12.65 -1.39 16.97
C ARG A 79 -12.69 -0.07 17.74
N THR A 80 -12.73 -0.14 19.06
CA THR A 80 -12.65 1.03 19.95
C THR A 80 -11.31 1.73 19.83
N ALA A 81 -10.20 0.98 19.79
CA ALA A 81 -8.86 1.54 19.63
C ALA A 81 -8.69 2.22 18.25
N ILE A 82 -9.22 1.65 17.19
CA ILE A 82 -9.21 2.27 15.84
C ILE A 82 -9.99 3.60 15.86
N ALA A 83 -11.21 3.62 16.43
CA ALA A 83 -12.00 4.83 16.49
C ALA A 83 -11.30 5.92 17.34
N ALA A 84 -10.69 5.54 18.46
CA ALA A 84 -9.92 6.45 19.31
C ALA A 84 -8.70 7.02 18.59
N HIS A 85 -7.96 6.18 17.86
CA HIS A 85 -6.80 6.56 17.06
C HIS A 85 -7.18 7.57 15.96
N GLN A 86 -8.24 7.32 15.19
CA GLN A 86 -8.72 8.23 14.17
C GLN A 86 -9.16 9.59 14.74
N LYS A 87 -9.77 9.57 15.93
CA LYS A 87 -10.14 10.79 16.61
C LYS A 87 -8.92 11.57 17.12
N HIS A 88 -7.94 10.86 17.69
CA HIS A 88 -6.75 11.47 18.26
C HIS A 88 -5.88 12.14 17.20
N HIS A 89 -5.55 11.41 16.11
CA HIS A 89 -4.62 11.89 15.11
C HIS A 89 -5.25 12.79 14.05
N TYR A 90 -6.54 12.59 13.73
CA TYR A 90 -7.17 13.25 12.56
C TYR A 90 -8.46 13.99 12.89
N GLY A 91 -8.92 13.94 14.14
CA GLY A 91 -10.18 14.57 14.54
C GLY A 91 -11.45 13.88 13.99
N LEU A 92 -11.31 12.71 13.36
CA LEU A 92 -12.41 11.96 12.78
C LEU A 92 -13.05 11.05 13.83
N SER A 93 -14.32 11.25 14.10
CA SER A 93 -15.08 10.44 15.07
C SER A 93 -15.87 9.35 14.35
N TYR A 94 -15.63 8.09 14.72
CA TYR A 94 -16.34 6.92 14.23
C TYR A 94 -17.00 6.16 15.37
N ASP A 95 -18.20 5.60 15.12
CA ASP A 95 -18.86 4.63 15.99
C ASP A 95 -18.15 3.28 15.85
N PRO A 96 -17.47 2.76 16.89
CA PRO A 96 -16.72 1.51 16.80
C PRO A 96 -17.59 0.30 16.45
N ASP A 97 -18.89 0.34 16.74
CA ASP A 97 -19.80 -0.79 16.48
C ASP A 97 -20.37 -0.82 15.06
N ARG A 98 -20.46 0.35 14.43
CA ARG A 98 -21.15 0.50 13.15
C ARG A 98 -20.27 1.00 12.00
N GLU A 99 -19.18 1.70 12.31
CA GLU A 99 -18.37 2.42 11.36
C GLU A 99 -16.93 1.89 11.25
N VAL A 100 -16.62 0.77 11.92
CA VAL A 100 -15.32 0.10 11.91
C VAL A 100 -15.49 -1.37 11.56
N LEU A 101 -14.68 -1.87 10.62
CA LEU A 101 -14.63 -3.29 10.25
C LEU A 101 -13.18 -3.76 10.18
N VAL A 102 -12.83 -4.76 10.98
CA VAL A 102 -11.50 -5.39 10.97
C VAL A 102 -11.39 -6.39 9.83
N THR A 103 -10.25 -6.41 9.16
CA THR A 103 -9.96 -7.25 8.00
C THR A 103 -8.63 -8.00 8.16
N ALA A 104 -8.42 -9.04 7.36
CA ALA A 104 -7.16 -9.77 7.28
C ALA A 104 -6.09 -8.95 6.49
N GLY A 105 -5.73 -7.79 7.04
CA GLY A 105 -4.85 -6.80 6.46
C GLY A 105 -5.56 -5.95 5.39
N ALA A 106 -4.85 -4.92 4.91
CA ALA A 106 -5.36 -3.99 3.91
C ALA A 106 -5.71 -4.66 2.57
N THR A 107 -5.01 -5.73 2.19
CA THR A 107 -5.30 -6.47 0.94
C THR A 107 -6.73 -7.02 0.92
N GLU A 108 -7.20 -7.57 2.05
CA GLU A 108 -8.60 -8.00 2.16
C GLU A 108 -9.55 -6.80 2.17
N ALA A 109 -9.20 -5.72 2.86
CA ALA A 109 -10.02 -4.50 2.89
C ALA A 109 -10.24 -3.94 1.48
N ILE A 110 -9.19 -3.87 0.67
CA ILE A 110 -9.25 -3.44 -0.74
C ILE A 110 -10.12 -4.40 -1.56
N ALA A 111 -9.83 -5.70 -1.50
CA ALA A 111 -10.57 -6.71 -2.26
C ALA A 111 -12.06 -6.72 -1.90
N ALA A 112 -12.39 -6.67 -0.60
CA ALA A 112 -13.77 -6.65 -0.13
C ALA A 112 -14.50 -5.36 -0.54
N SER A 113 -13.81 -4.20 -0.51
CA SER A 113 -14.38 -2.92 -0.97
C SER A 113 -14.69 -2.95 -2.46
N LEU A 114 -13.75 -3.41 -3.28
CA LEU A 114 -13.96 -3.52 -4.73
C LEU A 114 -15.06 -4.52 -5.07
N LEU A 115 -15.07 -5.71 -4.46
CA LEU A 115 -16.10 -6.73 -4.69
C LEU A 115 -17.50 -6.28 -4.24
N ALA A 116 -17.58 -5.38 -3.25
CA ALA A 116 -18.85 -4.90 -2.73
C ALA A 116 -19.41 -3.68 -3.49
N LEU A 117 -18.52 -2.84 -4.06
CA LEU A 117 -18.89 -1.50 -4.54
C LEU A 117 -18.79 -1.34 -6.06
N VAL A 118 -18.19 -2.31 -6.76
CA VAL A 118 -17.94 -2.25 -8.21
C VAL A 118 -18.74 -3.35 -8.90
N GLU A 119 -19.48 -2.97 -9.95
CA GLU A 119 -20.21 -3.90 -10.82
C GLU A 119 -19.51 -4.07 -12.18
N PRO A 120 -19.80 -5.15 -12.92
CA PRO A 120 -19.31 -5.31 -14.28
C PRO A 120 -19.76 -4.16 -15.19
N GLY A 121 -18.79 -3.44 -15.76
CA GLY A 121 -19.01 -2.24 -16.58
C GLY A 121 -18.64 -0.93 -15.90
N ASP A 122 -18.51 -0.94 -14.58
CA ASP A 122 -18.02 0.21 -13.84
C ASP A 122 -16.53 0.46 -14.13
N GLU A 123 -16.15 1.72 -14.16
CA GLU A 123 -14.76 2.15 -14.22
C GLU A 123 -14.24 2.50 -12.83
N VAL A 124 -13.02 2.07 -12.57
CA VAL A 124 -12.26 2.38 -11.36
C VAL A 124 -10.99 3.12 -11.75
N ILE A 125 -10.89 4.39 -11.35
CA ILE A 125 -9.68 5.18 -11.54
C ILE A 125 -8.67 4.81 -10.45
N ALA A 126 -7.42 4.51 -10.85
CA ALA A 126 -6.29 4.27 -9.96
C ALA A 126 -5.08 5.07 -10.40
N LEU A 127 -4.34 5.65 -9.43
CA LEU A 127 -3.13 6.43 -9.71
C LEU A 127 -1.95 5.48 -9.96
N GLU A 128 -1.46 5.40 -11.18
CA GLU A 128 -0.25 4.61 -11.48
C GLU A 128 1.04 5.44 -11.34
N PRO A 129 2.14 4.82 -10.90
CA PRO A 129 2.27 3.40 -10.55
C PRO A 129 1.45 3.03 -9.32
N TYR A 130 0.85 1.84 -9.27
CA TYR A 130 0.03 1.40 -8.16
C TYR A 130 0.43 0.00 -7.66
N TYR A 131 0.07 -0.31 -6.44
CA TYR A 131 0.27 -1.63 -5.87
C TYR A 131 -0.53 -2.68 -6.67
N ASP A 132 0.14 -3.77 -7.08
CA ASP A 132 -0.40 -4.80 -7.99
C ASP A 132 -1.74 -5.42 -7.56
N SER A 133 -2.00 -5.45 -6.26
CA SER A 133 -3.27 -5.92 -5.70
C SER A 133 -4.48 -5.10 -6.17
N TYR A 134 -4.29 -3.82 -6.54
CA TYR A 134 -5.40 -2.98 -7.02
C TYR A 134 -5.90 -3.46 -8.37
N ALA A 135 -4.99 -3.68 -9.31
CA ALA A 135 -5.34 -4.19 -10.63
C ALA A 135 -6.06 -5.54 -10.53
N ALA A 136 -5.53 -6.47 -9.74
CA ALA A 136 -6.14 -7.78 -9.52
C ALA A 136 -7.52 -7.66 -8.85
N GLY A 137 -7.66 -6.79 -7.86
CA GLY A 137 -8.93 -6.54 -7.16
C GLY A 137 -10.02 -5.99 -8.08
N ILE A 138 -9.69 -4.98 -8.89
CA ILE A 138 -10.60 -4.40 -9.90
C ILE A 138 -11.04 -5.46 -10.91
N ALA A 139 -10.09 -6.24 -11.43
CA ALA A 139 -10.39 -7.32 -12.37
C ALA A 139 -11.30 -8.40 -11.74
N MET A 140 -11.04 -8.80 -10.49
CA MET A 140 -11.89 -9.77 -9.77
C MET A 140 -13.32 -9.25 -9.59
N ALA A 141 -13.48 -7.96 -9.28
CA ALA A 141 -14.79 -7.32 -9.17
C ALA A 141 -15.51 -7.22 -10.53
N GLY A 142 -14.78 -7.27 -11.64
CA GLY A 142 -15.30 -7.15 -13.01
C GLY A 142 -15.34 -5.71 -13.51
N GLY A 143 -14.74 -4.77 -12.79
CA GLY A 143 -14.59 -3.39 -13.19
C GLY A 143 -13.52 -3.20 -14.26
N THR A 144 -13.58 -2.06 -14.91
CA THR A 144 -12.57 -1.59 -15.87
C THR A 144 -11.61 -0.64 -15.15
N ARG A 145 -10.33 -0.92 -15.25
CA ARG A 145 -9.27 -0.09 -14.68
C ARG A 145 -8.99 1.10 -15.59
N VAL A 146 -9.00 2.31 -15.03
CA VAL A 146 -8.65 3.56 -15.71
C VAL A 146 -7.43 4.17 -14.99
N PRO A 147 -6.22 3.99 -15.52
CA PRO A 147 -5.02 4.54 -14.89
C PRO A 147 -4.89 6.03 -15.14
N VAL A 148 -4.46 6.76 -14.10
CA VAL A 148 -4.01 8.17 -14.17
C VAL A 148 -2.57 8.21 -13.68
N THR A 149 -1.65 8.72 -14.50
CA THR A 149 -0.22 8.54 -14.27
C THR A 149 0.38 9.64 -13.40
N LEU A 150 1.00 9.26 -12.28
CA LEU A 150 1.90 10.15 -11.55
C LEU A 150 3.22 10.27 -12.32
N ARG A 151 3.63 11.50 -12.63
CA ARG A 151 4.85 11.75 -13.42
C ARG A 151 5.92 12.48 -12.63
N PRO A 152 7.21 12.23 -12.91
CA PRO A 152 8.31 12.98 -12.33
C PRO A 152 8.21 14.47 -12.67
N HIS A 153 8.29 15.30 -11.63
CA HIS A 153 8.34 16.74 -11.75
C HIS A 153 9.17 17.31 -10.58
N GLU A 154 10.24 18.05 -10.88
CA GLU A 154 11.12 18.67 -9.89
C GLU A 154 11.59 17.71 -8.78
N GLY A 155 12.06 16.51 -9.16
CA GLY A 155 12.59 15.51 -8.24
C GLY A 155 11.56 14.75 -7.41
N ARG A 156 10.26 14.86 -7.74
CA ARG A 156 9.13 14.15 -7.10
C ARG A 156 8.15 13.67 -8.15
N PHE A 157 7.30 12.72 -7.78
CA PHE A 157 6.15 12.35 -8.60
C PHE A 157 4.96 13.25 -8.25
N ARG A 158 4.23 13.71 -9.28
CA ARG A 158 3.08 14.59 -9.17
C ARG A 158 1.87 14.02 -9.88
N LEU A 159 0.70 14.30 -9.32
CA LEU A 159 -0.59 14.09 -9.95
C LEU A 159 -0.93 15.31 -10.84
N ASP A 160 -1.33 15.03 -12.07
CA ASP A 160 -2.00 16.02 -12.91
C ASP A 160 -3.51 15.96 -12.63
N LEU A 161 -4.04 17.01 -12.02
CA LEU A 161 -5.46 17.09 -11.67
C LEU A 161 -6.38 17.26 -12.89
N ASP A 162 -5.88 17.81 -13.98
CA ASP A 162 -6.67 17.93 -15.22
C ASP A 162 -6.75 16.57 -15.89
N GLU A 163 -5.66 15.78 -15.95
CA GLU A 163 -5.69 14.39 -16.40
C GLU A 163 -6.67 13.55 -15.56
N LEU A 164 -6.70 13.75 -14.24
CA LEU A 164 -7.65 13.05 -13.36
C LEU A 164 -9.10 13.44 -13.68
N ARG A 165 -9.38 14.71 -13.94
CA ARG A 165 -10.74 15.19 -14.32
C ARG A 165 -11.17 14.60 -15.66
N ASP A 166 -10.27 14.61 -16.64
CA ASP A 166 -10.54 14.11 -17.99
C ASP A 166 -10.75 12.58 -18.02
N ALA A 167 -10.15 11.84 -17.06
CA ALA A 167 -10.33 10.40 -16.90
C ALA A 167 -11.73 10.02 -16.37
N VAL A 168 -12.49 10.94 -15.78
CA VAL A 168 -13.82 10.66 -15.22
C VAL A 168 -14.86 10.66 -16.34
N THR A 169 -15.55 9.53 -16.49
CA THR A 169 -16.66 9.33 -17.43
C THR A 169 -17.97 9.06 -16.68
N ASP A 170 -19.07 8.90 -17.41
CA ASP A 170 -20.37 8.50 -16.83
C ASP A 170 -20.36 7.05 -16.29
N ASN A 171 -19.36 6.25 -16.64
CA ASN A 171 -19.18 4.88 -16.13
C ASN A 171 -18.24 4.84 -14.90
N THR A 172 -17.60 5.96 -14.56
CA THR A 172 -16.68 6.01 -13.41
C THR A 172 -17.48 5.88 -12.13
N ARG A 173 -17.22 4.78 -11.41
CA ARG A 173 -17.88 4.47 -10.14
C ARG A 173 -17.03 4.84 -8.95
N LEU A 174 -15.69 4.64 -9.04
CA LEU A 174 -14.83 4.65 -7.87
C LEU A 174 -13.44 5.21 -8.20
N LEU A 175 -12.92 6.03 -7.27
CA LEU A 175 -11.51 6.39 -7.20
C LEU A 175 -10.81 5.50 -6.16
N LEU A 176 -9.75 4.81 -6.56
CA LEU A 176 -8.88 4.04 -5.66
C LEU A 176 -7.57 4.82 -5.47
N LEU A 177 -7.41 5.42 -4.31
CA LEU A 177 -6.28 6.26 -3.97
C LEU A 177 -5.38 5.57 -2.94
N ASN A 178 -4.08 5.85 -3.02
CA ASN A 178 -3.11 5.48 -2.00
C ASN A 178 -2.28 6.71 -1.62
N THR A 179 -2.36 7.15 -0.38
CA THR A 179 -1.58 8.26 0.15
C THR A 179 -1.31 8.06 1.64
N PRO A 180 -0.04 8.07 2.05
CA PRO A 180 1.22 8.14 1.27
C PRO A 180 1.35 7.01 0.24
N HIS A 181 1.91 7.32 -0.92
CA HIS A 181 1.79 6.52 -2.13
C HIS A 181 2.93 5.50 -2.30
N ASN A 182 2.60 4.23 -2.45
CA ASN A 182 3.51 3.17 -2.86
C ASN A 182 3.36 2.93 -4.38
N PRO A 183 4.40 3.07 -5.20
CA PRO A 183 5.84 3.02 -4.85
C PRO A 183 6.57 4.38 -4.78
N THR A 184 5.94 5.50 -5.12
CA THR A 184 6.65 6.77 -5.36
C THR A 184 7.05 7.53 -4.11
N GLY A 185 6.43 7.23 -2.96
CA GLY A 185 6.61 8.01 -1.73
C GLY A 185 5.97 9.40 -1.77
N THR A 186 5.12 9.67 -2.77
CA THR A 186 4.33 10.91 -2.85
C THR A 186 3.30 10.94 -1.72
N VAL A 187 3.17 12.10 -1.10
CA VAL A 187 2.07 12.42 -0.18
C VAL A 187 1.23 13.50 -0.85
N LEU A 188 -0.03 13.19 -1.11
CA LEU A 188 -0.95 14.18 -1.70
C LEU A 188 -1.17 15.32 -0.72
N SER A 189 -1.03 16.55 -1.20
CA SER A 189 -1.22 17.74 -0.39
C SER A 189 -2.70 17.96 -0.05
N ARG A 190 -2.97 18.79 0.97
CA ARG A 190 -4.34 19.16 1.35
C ARG A 190 -5.09 19.82 0.17
N GLU A 191 -4.39 20.59 -0.65
CA GLU A 191 -4.93 21.24 -1.84
C GLU A 191 -5.30 20.20 -2.91
N GLU A 192 -4.40 19.27 -3.23
CA GLU A 192 -4.67 18.19 -4.19
C GLU A 192 -5.84 17.31 -3.72
N LEU A 193 -5.87 16.93 -2.44
CA LEU A 193 -6.98 16.18 -1.85
C LEU A 193 -8.29 16.97 -1.86
N GLY A 194 -8.23 18.30 -1.67
CA GLY A 194 -9.39 19.19 -1.78
C GLY A 194 -10.00 19.22 -3.19
N GLU A 195 -9.16 19.22 -4.22
CA GLU A 195 -9.63 19.15 -5.62
C GLU A 195 -10.19 17.76 -5.96
N ILE A 196 -9.56 16.68 -5.47
CA ILE A 196 -10.08 15.31 -5.59
C ILE A 196 -11.45 15.19 -4.89
N ALA A 197 -11.58 15.75 -3.69
CA ALA A 197 -12.84 15.76 -2.95
C ALA A 197 -13.96 16.48 -3.70
N LYS A 198 -13.67 17.65 -4.27
CA LYS A 198 -14.66 18.40 -5.10
C LYS A 198 -15.10 17.56 -6.29
N LEU A 199 -14.15 16.97 -7.03
CA LEU A 199 -14.45 16.12 -8.18
C LEU A 199 -15.32 14.92 -7.79
N ALA A 200 -14.98 14.24 -6.69
CA ALA A 200 -15.73 13.09 -6.20
C ALA A 200 -17.17 13.46 -5.79
N VAL A 201 -17.37 14.63 -5.17
CA VAL A 201 -18.70 15.14 -4.82
C VAL A 201 -19.49 15.53 -6.06
N GLU A 202 -18.89 16.28 -7.00
CA GLU A 202 -19.53 16.76 -8.23
C GLU A 202 -19.98 15.63 -9.16
N ARG A 203 -19.22 14.53 -9.18
CA ARG A 203 -19.49 13.37 -10.05
C ARG A 203 -20.11 12.19 -9.31
N ASP A 204 -20.48 12.35 -8.03
CA ASP A 204 -21.04 11.32 -7.16
C ASP A 204 -20.23 10.02 -7.11
N LEU A 205 -18.90 10.16 -7.06
CA LEU A 205 -17.99 9.02 -7.02
C LEU A 205 -17.82 8.48 -5.61
N LEU A 206 -17.69 7.15 -5.48
CA LEU A 206 -17.16 6.54 -4.28
C LEU A 206 -15.63 6.64 -4.27
N VAL A 207 -15.04 6.63 -3.09
CA VAL A 207 -13.58 6.64 -2.94
C VAL A 207 -13.15 5.56 -1.96
N VAL A 208 -12.15 4.79 -2.35
CA VAL A 208 -11.42 3.89 -1.45
C VAL A 208 -10.02 4.47 -1.28
N THR A 209 -9.65 4.81 -0.04
CA THR A 209 -8.32 5.33 0.28
C THR A 209 -7.52 4.28 1.03
N ASP A 210 -6.39 3.85 0.45
CA ASP A 210 -5.38 3.03 1.12
C ASP A 210 -4.41 3.96 1.85
N GLU A 211 -4.59 4.10 3.16
CA GLU A 211 -3.86 5.00 4.04
C GLU A 211 -2.92 4.24 5.00
N VAL A 212 -2.48 3.02 4.63
CA VAL A 212 -1.64 2.16 5.49
C VAL A 212 -0.31 2.78 5.90
N TYR A 213 0.13 3.83 5.22
CA TYR A 213 1.35 4.59 5.53
C TYR A 213 1.05 5.91 6.26
N GLU A 214 -0.11 6.09 6.86
CA GLU A 214 -0.59 7.33 7.51
C GLU A 214 0.44 7.96 8.47
N HIS A 215 1.22 7.15 9.21
CA HIS A 215 2.26 7.62 10.11
C HIS A 215 3.66 7.74 9.48
N LEU A 216 3.82 7.33 8.23
CA LEU A 216 5.10 7.30 7.54
C LEU A 216 5.20 8.49 6.59
N VAL A 217 5.22 9.68 7.15
CA VAL A 217 5.39 10.96 6.44
C VAL A 217 6.62 11.69 6.98
N PHE A 218 7.34 12.39 6.11
CA PHE A 218 8.64 12.97 6.42
C PHE A 218 8.70 14.45 6.06
N ASP A 219 9.63 15.15 6.70
CA ASP A 219 9.90 16.56 6.50
C ASP A 219 8.63 17.39 6.78
N ASP A 220 8.18 18.23 5.86
CA ASP A 220 7.00 19.09 6.00
C ASP A 220 5.70 18.45 5.46
N ALA A 221 5.74 17.17 5.05
CA ALA A 221 4.56 16.48 4.56
C ALA A 221 3.62 16.09 5.71
N GLU A 222 2.33 16.28 5.49
CA GLU A 222 1.25 15.93 6.41
C GLU A 222 0.35 14.88 5.77
N HIS A 223 0.02 13.82 6.50
CA HIS A 223 -1.05 12.92 6.07
C HIS A 223 -2.41 13.55 6.42
N VAL A 224 -3.26 13.70 5.41
CA VAL A 224 -4.61 14.23 5.56
C VAL A 224 -5.60 13.19 5.06
N PRO A 225 -6.44 12.60 5.94
CA PRO A 225 -7.47 11.67 5.51
C PRO A 225 -8.51 12.33 4.63
N LEU A 226 -8.80 11.73 3.47
CA LEU A 226 -9.77 12.27 2.52
C LEU A 226 -11.19 12.31 3.09
N ALA A 227 -11.54 11.39 3.98
CA ALA A 227 -12.84 11.36 4.67
C ALA A 227 -13.12 12.63 5.53
N GLY A 228 -12.09 13.44 5.83
CA GLY A 228 -12.22 14.70 6.57
C GLY A 228 -12.69 15.89 5.74
N PHE A 229 -12.72 15.79 4.41
CA PHE A 229 -13.18 16.88 3.54
C PHE A 229 -14.72 16.92 3.46
N PRO A 230 -15.30 18.12 3.22
CA PRO A 230 -16.75 18.25 3.07
C PRO A 230 -17.33 17.32 1.99
N GLY A 231 -18.38 16.58 2.33
CA GLY A 231 -19.05 15.65 1.42
C GLY A 231 -18.28 14.34 1.15
N MET A 232 -17.14 14.11 1.82
CA MET A 232 -16.35 12.90 1.58
C MET A 232 -16.64 11.76 2.56
N ARG A 233 -17.14 12.06 3.77
CA ARG A 233 -17.45 11.03 4.77
C ARG A 233 -18.43 9.97 4.24
N GLU A 234 -19.46 10.41 3.51
CA GLU A 234 -20.55 9.58 3.02
C GLU A 234 -20.13 8.67 1.85
N ARG A 235 -18.99 8.93 1.25
CA ARG A 235 -18.53 8.28 0.03
C ARG A 235 -17.14 7.64 0.12
N THR A 236 -16.46 7.75 1.28
CA THR A 236 -15.09 7.26 1.45
C THR A 236 -15.03 6.01 2.32
N VAL A 237 -14.34 4.99 1.84
CA VAL A 237 -13.86 3.85 2.63
C VAL A 237 -12.38 4.07 2.88
N THR A 238 -12.01 4.37 4.13
CA THR A 238 -10.61 4.56 4.54
C THR A 238 -10.03 3.25 5.04
N ILE A 239 -8.89 2.83 4.52
CA ILE A 239 -8.22 1.57 4.85
C ILE A 239 -6.96 1.85 5.65
N GLY A 240 -6.82 1.21 6.82
CA GLY A 240 -5.63 1.21 7.66
C GLY A 240 -5.07 -0.20 7.89
N SER A 241 -3.84 -0.27 8.39
CA SER A 241 -3.18 -1.55 8.70
C SER A 241 -2.12 -1.42 9.77
N ALA A 242 -2.09 -2.36 10.71
CA ALA A 242 -1.05 -2.45 11.74
C ALA A 242 0.33 -2.82 11.17
N GLY A 243 0.38 -3.52 10.03
CA GLY A 243 1.60 -4.09 9.49
C GLY A 243 2.68 -3.08 9.13
N LYS A 244 2.29 -1.86 8.76
CA LYS A 244 3.23 -0.82 8.31
C LYS A 244 3.74 0.02 9.48
N THR A 245 2.83 0.49 10.32
CA THR A 245 3.12 1.36 11.46
C THR A 245 3.85 0.63 12.59
N PHE A 246 3.54 -0.67 12.80
CA PHE A 246 4.10 -1.44 13.92
C PHE A 246 5.07 -2.55 13.48
N SER A 247 5.46 -2.60 12.20
CA SER A 247 6.38 -3.63 11.65
C SER A 247 5.88 -5.08 11.81
N PHE A 248 4.57 -5.30 11.87
CA PHE A 248 3.93 -6.61 11.98
C PHE A 248 3.21 -7.02 10.70
N THR A 249 3.90 -6.95 9.57
CA THR A 249 3.29 -7.22 8.24
C THR A 249 2.71 -8.63 8.12
N GLY A 250 3.29 -9.61 8.81
CA GLY A 250 2.85 -11.00 8.83
C GLY A 250 1.58 -11.26 9.66
N TRP A 251 1.21 -10.36 10.57
CA TRP A 251 0.02 -10.53 11.41
C TRP A 251 -1.30 -10.36 10.66
N LYS A 252 -1.27 -9.68 9.53
CA LYS A 252 -2.43 -9.50 8.65
C LYS A 252 -3.63 -8.91 9.39
N VAL A 253 -3.42 -7.85 10.18
CA VAL A 253 -4.47 -7.07 10.81
C VAL A 253 -4.59 -5.72 10.11
N GLY A 254 -5.74 -5.49 9.51
CA GLY A 254 -6.13 -4.23 8.90
C GLY A 254 -7.57 -3.89 9.25
N TRP A 255 -8.06 -2.77 8.76
CA TRP A 255 -9.41 -2.30 9.00
C TRP A 255 -9.88 -1.34 7.93
N ILE A 256 -11.18 -1.13 7.90
CA ILE A 256 -11.80 0.01 7.25
C ILE A 256 -12.52 0.87 8.28
N THR A 257 -12.58 2.18 8.01
CA THR A 257 -13.49 3.12 8.65
C THR A 257 -14.32 3.81 7.59
N SER A 258 -15.64 3.91 7.82
CA SER A 258 -16.59 4.53 6.89
C SER A 258 -17.94 4.75 7.56
N THR A 259 -18.95 5.21 6.81
CA THR A 259 -20.35 5.23 7.27
C THR A 259 -20.92 3.82 7.45
N PRO A 260 -21.98 3.65 8.27
CA PRO A 260 -22.59 2.35 8.50
C PRO A 260 -23.02 1.62 7.23
N ASP A 261 -23.49 2.34 6.22
CA ASP A 261 -23.96 1.76 4.97
C ASP A 261 -22.80 1.19 4.14
N LEU A 262 -21.70 1.93 4.01
CA LEU A 262 -20.50 1.47 3.32
C LEU A 262 -19.82 0.31 4.08
N VAL A 263 -19.75 0.39 5.42
CA VAL A 263 -19.25 -0.72 6.24
C VAL A 263 -20.08 -1.97 6.05
N THR A 264 -21.42 -1.84 6.01
CA THR A 264 -22.33 -2.97 5.76
C THR A 264 -22.14 -3.57 4.38
N ALA A 265 -21.98 -2.73 3.35
CA ALA A 265 -21.71 -3.19 1.99
C ALA A 265 -20.39 -3.99 1.91
N VAL A 266 -19.29 -3.41 2.42
CA VAL A 266 -17.98 -4.08 2.41
C VAL A 266 -17.99 -5.36 3.24
N ARG A 267 -18.64 -5.36 4.40
CA ARG A 267 -18.80 -6.54 5.25
C ARG A 267 -19.54 -7.66 4.52
N SER A 268 -20.51 -7.34 3.65
CA SER A 268 -21.25 -8.34 2.89
C SER A 268 -20.37 -9.16 1.96
N ALA A 269 -19.30 -8.57 1.39
CA ALA A 269 -18.29 -9.29 0.64
C ALA A 269 -17.26 -9.97 1.58
N LYS A 270 -16.73 -9.23 2.56
CA LYS A 270 -15.66 -9.68 3.46
C LYS A 270 -16.01 -10.98 4.20
N GLN A 271 -17.25 -11.13 4.66
CA GLN A 271 -17.66 -12.32 5.41
C GLN A 271 -17.54 -13.64 4.62
N PHE A 272 -17.48 -13.58 3.28
CA PHE A 272 -17.30 -14.75 2.41
C PHE A 272 -15.85 -14.88 1.89
N LEU A 273 -14.96 -13.97 2.22
CA LEU A 273 -13.52 -14.08 1.90
C LEU A 273 -12.79 -14.85 3.01
N THR A 274 -12.66 -14.26 4.20
CA THR A 274 -11.96 -14.88 5.33
C THR A 274 -12.85 -15.12 6.54
N TYR A 275 -14.11 -14.68 6.50
CA TYR A 275 -15.06 -14.67 7.59
C TYR A 275 -14.66 -13.72 8.72
N VAL A 276 -13.55 -14.00 9.43
CA VAL A 276 -12.98 -13.19 10.52
C VAL A 276 -11.47 -13.04 10.35
N ALA A 277 -10.91 -12.01 10.95
CA ALA A 277 -9.46 -11.85 11.04
C ALA A 277 -8.89 -12.63 12.25
N SER A 278 -7.55 -12.78 12.31
CA SER A 278 -6.85 -13.46 13.40
C SER A 278 -7.23 -12.90 14.77
N GLY A 279 -7.73 -13.76 15.67
CA GLY A 279 -8.23 -13.35 16.98
C GLY A 279 -7.16 -12.74 17.89
N PRO A 280 -6.08 -13.47 18.25
CA PRO A 280 -5.11 -13.02 19.26
C PRO A 280 -4.41 -11.73 18.88
N PHE A 281 -4.07 -11.55 17.59
CA PHE A 281 -3.38 -10.34 17.11
C PHE A 281 -4.25 -9.10 17.15
N GLN A 282 -5.58 -9.22 17.13
CA GLN A 282 -6.46 -8.06 17.24
C GLN A 282 -6.32 -7.39 18.61
N TYR A 283 -6.18 -8.16 19.70
CA TYR A 283 -5.96 -7.62 21.04
C TYR A 283 -4.61 -6.89 21.15
N ALA A 284 -3.57 -7.47 20.57
CA ALA A 284 -2.26 -6.84 20.56
C ALA A 284 -2.23 -5.55 19.72
N VAL A 285 -2.93 -5.52 18.57
CA VAL A 285 -3.03 -4.31 17.75
C VAL A 285 -3.86 -3.23 18.45
N ALA A 286 -4.86 -3.60 19.24
CA ALA A 286 -5.57 -2.62 20.08
C ALA A 286 -4.63 -1.92 21.08
N GLU A 287 -3.71 -2.66 21.73
CA GLU A 287 -2.67 -2.08 22.58
C GLU A 287 -1.66 -1.24 21.75
N ALA A 288 -1.29 -1.68 20.55
CA ALA A 288 -0.39 -0.95 19.67
C ALA A 288 -0.93 0.43 19.25
N LEU A 289 -2.22 0.51 18.91
CA LEU A 289 -2.88 1.77 18.56
C LEU A 289 -2.99 2.75 19.72
N ALA A 290 -2.83 2.29 20.95
CA ALA A 290 -2.83 3.11 22.17
C ALA A 290 -1.40 3.52 22.60
N LEU A 291 -0.36 3.19 21.84
CA LEU A 291 1.00 3.67 22.11
C LEU A 291 1.05 5.20 22.11
N PRO A 292 1.92 5.82 22.92
CA PRO A 292 2.02 7.27 23.00
C PRO A 292 2.57 7.86 21.69
N ASP A 293 2.30 9.13 21.43
CA ASP A 293 2.76 9.86 20.24
C ASP A 293 4.28 9.78 20.04
N THR A 294 5.03 9.69 21.13
CA THR A 294 6.50 9.52 21.11
C THR A 294 6.94 8.25 20.38
N TYR A 295 6.12 7.18 20.35
CA TYR A 295 6.40 6.00 19.55
C TYR A 295 6.37 6.34 18.06
N PHE A 296 5.30 6.98 17.60
CA PHE A 296 5.12 7.34 16.18
C PHE A 296 6.17 8.35 15.73
N GLU A 297 6.54 9.29 16.59
CA GLU A 297 7.61 10.26 16.34
C GLU A 297 8.98 9.58 16.20
N ALA A 298 9.33 8.67 17.12
CA ALA A 298 10.59 7.93 17.08
C ALA A 298 10.67 7.01 15.86
N PHE A 299 9.60 6.30 15.53
CA PHE A 299 9.51 5.43 14.37
C PHE A 299 9.68 6.22 13.06
N ARG A 300 9.03 7.37 12.95
CA ARG A 300 9.15 8.29 11.81
C ARG A 300 10.55 8.87 11.68
N ALA A 301 11.19 9.25 12.80
CA ALA A 301 12.55 9.77 12.83
C ALA A 301 13.58 8.71 12.38
N ASP A 302 13.44 7.46 12.82
CA ASP A 302 14.28 6.32 12.40
C ASP A 302 14.16 6.08 10.89
N LEU A 303 12.93 5.99 10.37
CA LEU A 303 12.71 5.79 8.93
C LEU A 303 13.21 6.96 8.09
N ARG A 304 13.08 8.21 8.57
CA ARG A 304 13.65 9.38 7.90
C ARG A 304 15.18 9.29 7.79
N ALA A 305 15.87 8.90 8.86
CA ALA A 305 17.31 8.70 8.84
C ALA A 305 17.73 7.60 7.86
N LYS A 306 17.00 6.48 7.82
CA LYS A 306 17.21 5.37 6.88
C LYS A 306 16.95 5.78 5.43
N ARG A 307 15.89 6.56 5.18
CA ARG A 307 15.62 7.17 3.87
C ARG A 307 16.81 8.00 3.39
N ASP A 308 17.27 8.91 4.23
CA ASP A 308 18.34 9.84 3.87
C ASP A 308 19.67 9.11 3.63
N LEU A 309 19.98 8.09 4.42
CA LEU A 309 21.14 7.23 4.23
C LEU A 309 21.10 6.50 2.88
N LEU A 310 19.99 5.82 2.58
CA LEU A 310 19.87 5.08 1.32
C LEU A 310 19.83 6.02 0.11
N ALA A 311 19.10 7.13 0.18
CA ALA A 311 19.03 8.13 -0.89
C ALA A 311 20.42 8.72 -1.21
N ALA A 312 21.20 9.07 -0.20
CA ALA A 312 22.58 9.54 -0.38
C ALA A 312 23.47 8.45 -1.02
N GLY A 313 23.30 7.19 -0.60
CA GLY A 313 24.03 6.05 -1.17
C GLY A 313 23.72 5.82 -2.64
N LEU A 314 22.43 5.89 -3.03
CA LEU A 314 21.96 5.76 -4.40
C LEU A 314 22.44 6.92 -5.28
N THR A 315 22.36 8.17 -4.80
CA THR A 315 22.89 9.33 -5.52
C THR A 315 24.38 9.19 -5.75
N ALA A 316 25.16 8.78 -4.73
CA ALA A 316 26.59 8.55 -4.86
C ALA A 316 26.94 7.37 -5.82
N ALA A 317 26.02 6.43 -6.01
CA ALA A 317 26.12 5.37 -7.00
C ALA A 317 25.66 5.81 -8.42
N GLY A 318 25.22 7.05 -8.59
CA GLY A 318 24.89 7.64 -9.90
C GLY A 318 23.41 7.55 -10.30
N PHE A 319 22.53 7.07 -9.42
CA PHE A 319 21.10 7.11 -9.67
C PHE A 319 20.55 8.54 -9.53
N GLU A 320 19.55 8.88 -10.34
CA GLU A 320 18.70 10.02 -10.04
C GLU A 320 17.64 9.57 -9.02
N VAL A 321 17.59 10.21 -7.87
CA VAL A 321 16.73 9.81 -6.74
C VAL A 321 15.55 10.74 -6.63
N PHE A 322 14.35 10.20 -6.71
CA PHE A 322 13.11 10.92 -6.36
C PHE A 322 12.90 10.82 -4.85
N ARG A 323 13.12 11.95 -4.15
CA ARG A 323 13.06 11.97 -2.68
C ARG A 323 11.63 11.73 -2.19
N PRO A 324 11.35 10.62 -1.47
CA PRO A 324 10.01 10.33 -0.99
C PRO A 324 9.64 11.23 0.21
N ALA A 325 8.42 11.76 0.19
CA ALA A 325 7.82 12.49 1.30
C ALA A 325 7.11 11.56 2.29
N GLY A 326 6.85 10.31 1.89
CA GLY A 326 6.21 9.31 2.74
C GLY A 326 6.59 7.88 2.37
N THR A 327 5.97 6.90 3.03
CA THR A 327 6.21 5.45 2.92
C THR A 327 7.61 5.03 3.43
N TYR A 328 8.10 3.88 2.98
CA TYR A 328 9.48 3.43 3.19
C TYR A 328 10.12 2.94 1.88
N PHE A 329 9.68 3.52 0.77
CA PHE A 329 10.23 3.25 -0.55
C PHE A 329 10.89 4.49 -1.14
N VAL A 330 11.91 4.27 -1.93
CA VAL A 330 12.52 5.28 -2.78
C VAL A 330 12.53 4.79 -4.22
N THR A 331 12.00 5.59 -5.12
CA THR A 331 12.08 5.38 -6.57
C THR A 331 13.26 6.13 -7.14
N THR A 332 13.95 5.51 -8.09
CA THR A 332 15.11 6.09 -8.79
C THR A 332 14.95 5.96 -10.29
N ASP A 333 15.59 6.86 -11.03
CA ASP A 333 15.79 6.75 -12.47
C ASP A 333 17.19 6.19 -12.75
N ILE A 334 17.26 5.18 -13.65
CA ILE A 334 18.50 4.51 -14.03
C ILE A 334 19.13 5.09 -15.32
N ARG A 335 18.47 6.03 -15.99
CA ARG A 335 18.99 6.66 -17.22
C ARG A 335 20.33 7.35 -17.04
N PRO A 336 20.64 8.02 -15.90
CA PRO A 336 21.99 8.54 -15.66
C PRO A 336 23.09 7.47 -15.60
N LEU A 337 22.72 6.19 -15.41
CA LEU A 337 23.64 5.04 -15.47
C LEU A 337 23.81 4.47 -16.89
N GLY A 338 23.16 5.06 -17.90
CA GLY A 338 23.14 4.56 -19.27
C GLY A 338 22.17 3.41 -19.51
N GLU A 339 21.27 3.15 -18.58
CA GLU A 339 20.26 2.09 -18.61
C GLU A 339 18.85 2.66 -18.81
N SER A 340 17.93 1.92 -19.43
CA SER A 340 16.55 2.38 -19.66
C SER A 340 15.49 1.31 -19.44
N ASP A 341 15.92 0.06 -19.23
CA ASP A 341 15.06 -1.08 -18.96
C ASP A 341 15.23 -1.54 -17.50
N GLY A 342 14.29 -1.14 -16.64
CA GLY A 342 14.29 -1.50 -15.23
C GLY A 342 14.19 -3.01 -14.97
N PHE A 343 13.53 -3.80 -15.85
CA PHE A 343 13.50 -5.25 -15.71
C PHE A 343 14.87 -5.87 -15.94
N ALA A 344 15.53 -5.53 -17.07
CA ALA A 344 16.86 -6.02 -17.36
C ALA A 344 17.87 -5.58 -16.28
N PHE A 345 17.77 -4.31 -15.86
CA PHE A 345 18.60 -3.75 -14.79
C PHE A 345 18.43 -4.50 -13.47
N CYS A 346 17.20 -4.68 -12.98
CA CYS A 346 16.93 -5.36 -11.70
C CYS A 346 17.35 -6.83 -11.70
N ARG A 347 17.27 -7.53 -12.84
CA ARG A 347 17.75 -8.91 -12.97
C ARG A 347 19.27 -9.02 -12.97
N ALA A 348 19.98 -8.01 -13.50
CA ALA A 348 21.43 -7.98 -13.51
C ALA A 348 22.06 -7.43 -12.20
N LEU A 349 21.32 -6.63 -11.45
CA LEU A 349 21.80 -5.93 -10.26
C LEU A 349 22.37 -6.88 -9.17
N PRO A 350 21.77 -8.05 -8.88
CA PRO A 350 22.31 -9.01 -7.92
C PRO A 350 23.73 -9.48 -8.27
N GLU A 351 24.00 -9.80 -9.53
CA GLU A 351 25.34 -10.22 -9.97
C GLU A 351 26.33 -9.04 -10.00
N ARG A 352 25.86 -7.85 -10.39
CA ARG A 352 26.69 -6.64 -10.49
C ARG A 352 27.05 -6.06 -9.12
N ALA A 353 26.07 -6.00 -8.21
CA ALA A 353 26.20 -5.26 -6.96
C ALA A 353 25.81 -6.07 -5.69
N GLY A 354 25.30 -7.29 -5.84
CA GLY A 354 24.81 -8.06 -4.69
C GLY A 354 23.62 -7.39 -3.98
N VAL A 355 22.76 -6.69 -4.73
CA VAL A 355 21.57 -5.98 -4.22
C VAL A 355 20.39 -6.29 -5.12
N VAL A 356 19.21 -6.48 -4.55
CA VAL A 356 17.94 -6.67 -5.27
C VAL A 356 17.03 -5.47 -5.09
N ALA A 357 16.42 -5.03 -6.19
CA ALA A 357 15.43 -3.96 -6.27
C ALA A 357 14.21 -4.42 -7.09
N ILE A 358 13.19 -3.59 -7.24
CA ILE A 358 11.98 -3.89 -8.02
C ILE A 358 11.87 -2.92 -9.20
N PRO A 359 11.67 -3.44 -10.44
CA PRO A 359 11.40 -2.58 -11.59
C PRO A 359 10.02 -1.94 -11.47
N ASN A 360 9.92 -0.61 -11.59
CA ASN A 360 8.64 0.08 -11.40
C ASN A 360 7.62 -0.19 -12.52
N ALA A 361 8.07 -0.58 -13.71
CA ALA A 361 7.17 -0.90 -14.82
C ALA A 361 6.11 -1.99 -14.49
N VAL A 362 6.33 -2.80 -13.44
CA VAL A 362 5.33 -3.78 -12.95
C VAL A 362 4.10 -3.13 -12.31
N PHE A 363 4.21 -1.87 -11.91
CA PHE A 363 3.17 -1.11 -11.23
C PHE A 363 2.38 -0.19 -12.17
N TYR A 364 2.64 -0.29 -13.49
CA TYR A 364 2.04 0.54 -14.53
C TYR A 364 1.23 -0.30 -15.51
N ASP A 365 0.10 0.21 -15.94
CA ASP A 365 -0.57 -0.22 -17.18
C ASP A 365 0.22 0.31 -18.39
N HIS A 366 0.61 1.61 -18.32
CA HIS A 366 1.51 2.23 -19.31
C HIS A 366 2.98 1.91 -18.95
N ARG A 367 3.39 0.66 -19.20
CA ARG A 367 4.69 0.12 -18.75
C ARG A 367 5.90 0.92 -19.24
N GLU A 368 5.79 1.58 -20.38
CA GLU A 368 6.79 2.48 -20.93
C GLU A 368 7.09 3.68 -20.04
N GLU A 369 6.08 4.21 -19.36
CA GLU A 369 6.23 5.32 -18.39
C GLU A 369 7.06 4.89 -17.17
N GLY A 370 6.94 3.63 -16.76
CA GLY A 370 7.68 3.07 -15.63
C GLY A 370 9.01 2.42 -15.99
N ALA A 371 9.33 2.27 -17.30
CA ALA A 371 10.46 1.48 -17.77
C ALA A 371 11.81 1.88 -17.15
N PRO A 372 12.18 3.18 -17.03
CA PRO A 372 13.47 3.58 -16.49
C PRO A 372 13.51 3.66 -14.95
N PHE A 373 12.42 3.33 -14.26
CA PHE A 373 12.35 3.52 -12.81
C PHE A 373 12.52 2.22 -12.05
N VAL A 374 13.22 2.33 -10.92
CA VAL A 374 13.51 1.20 -10.01
C VAL A 374 13.22 1.62 -8.58
N ARG A 375 12.55 0.74 -7.82
CA ARG A 375 12.19 0.97 -6.42
C ARG A 375 13.08 0.18 -5.48
N PHE A 376 13.54 0.88 -4.42
CA PHE A 376 14.24 0.30 -3.27
C PHE A 376 13.43 0.53 -1.99
N ALA A 377 13.50 -0.42 -1.05
CA ALA A 377 12.89 -0.29 0.28
C ALA A 377 13.97 0.08 1.31
N PHE A 378 13.70 1.07 2.16
CA PHE A 378 14.59 1.48 3.25
C PHE A 378 14.12 1.07 4.65
N CYS A 379 13.09 0.23 4.77
CA CYS A 379 12.61 -0.33 6.03
C CYS A 379 13.50 -1.49 6.53
N LYS A 380 14.81 -1.35 6.41
CA LYS A 380 15.81 -2.35 6.82
C LYS A 380 16.67 -1.81 7.95
N ARG A 381 17.42 -2.68 8.61
CA ARG A 381 18.40 -2.26 9.60
C ARG A 381 19.45 -1.35 8.97
N THR A 382 19.94 -0.38 9.73
CA THR A 382 20.88 0.64 9.24
C THR A 382 22.12 0.03 8.62
N GLU A 383 22.71 -1.00 9.25
CA GLU A 383 23.90 -1.68 8.73
C GLU A 383 23.65 -2.40 7.40
N VAL A 384 22.41 -2.88 7.15
CA VAL A 384 22.01 -3.49 5.87
C VAL A 384 21.96 -2.43 4.78
N LEU A 385 21.39 -1.27 5.08
CA LEU A 385 21.32 -0.13 4.13
C LEU A 385 22.70 0.42 3.81
N GLU A 386 23.59 0.56 4.82
CA GLU A 386 24.97 0.96 4.63
C GLU A 386 25.75 0.00 3.74
N ALA A 387 25.57 -1.32 3.97
CA ALA A 387 26.21 -2.35 3.16
C ALA A 387 25.71 -2.29 1.70
N ALA A 388 24.39 -2.15 1.49
CA ALA A 388 23.83 -1.99 0.16
C ALA A 388 24.35 -0.74 -0.55
N ALA A 389 24.39 0.40 0.13
CA ALA A 389 24.93 1.67 -0.41
C ALA A 389 26.41 1.54 -0.81
N ARG A 390 27.23 0.84 0.00
CA ARG A 390 28.63 0.55 -0.35
C ARG A 390 28.74 -0.33 -1.58
N ARG A 391 27.95 -1.43 -1.66
CA ARG A 391 27.96 -2.37 -2.80
C ARG A 391 27.55 -1.67 -4.10
N LEU A 392 26.46 -0.89 -4.08
CA LEU A 392 25.97 -0.16 -5.25
C LEU A 392 27.01 0.84 -5.78
N ARG A 393 27.73 1.55 -4.90
CA ARG A 393 28.82 2.46 -5.31
C ARG A 393 30.01 1.74 -5.92
N ALA A 394 30.35 0.56 -5.42
CA ALA A 394 31.50 -0.23 -5.92
C ALA A 394 31.23 -0.88 -7.29
N ALA A 395 29.96 -1.03 -7.67
CA ALA A 395 29.53 -1.65 -8.93
C ALA A 395 29.37 -0.65 -10.09
N ARG A 396 29.71 0.62 -9.86
CA ARG A 396 29.62 1.73 -10.84
C ARG A 396 30.70 1.68 -11.91
#